data_06a2199b4157fba5f6353421cba409ab
#
_entry.id   06a2199b4157fba5f6353421cba409ab
#
_cell.length_a   1.000
_cell.length_b   1.000
_cell.length_c   1.000
_cell.angle_alpha   90.00
_cell.angle_beta   90.00
_cell.angle_gamma   90.00
#
_symmetry.space_group_name_H-M   'P 1'
#
loop_
_entity.id
_entity.type
_entity.pdbx_description
1 polymer ?
#
loop_
_entity_poly.entity_id
_entity_poly.type
_entity_poly.pdbx_seq_one_letter_code
_entity_poly.pdbx_strand_id
1 'polypeptide(L)'
;ATAEAVLMANASSKKSNRVLVSETLDPKTRSVVDTYAHYHRVELVTIPAQDGVTSHQALASLVDEAPVAGVVVQQPNRYGIIEDFTGMADLCHDHKALFIINSIAADLALLKTPGEWGADIAVGDGQSLGIPMTYGGPSVGYMCCTEKMMRKMPGRIVGKTTDHDGRRAFVLTLQAREQHIRRQKATSNICSNESLMALFVTIYMSLMGKEGLKEAAQLSYDAAHYLYDNLLKSDCFSPTFDQPFFNEFCIDYKGDVDQLLNRLEANGILGGIKIGDHTIMMAVTEKRTKEEVDLLISLCHEQ
;
A
#
# COMPACT_ATOMS: atom_id res chain seq x y z
N ALA A 1 7.16 -0.98 6.65
CA ALA A 1 7.40 0.42 6.24
C ALA A 1 6.37 1.36 6.88
N THR A 2 5.06 1.07 6.81
CA THR A 2 3.99 1.96 7.31
C THR A 2 4.13 2.26 8.82
N ALA A 3 4.41 1.27 9.65
CA ALA A 3 4.65 1.49 11.08
C ALA A 3 5.82 2.45 11.34
N GLU A 4 6.92 2.31 10.59
CA GLU A 4 8.06 3.23 10.69
C GLU A 4 7.70 4.66 10.25
N ALA A 5 6.85 4.82 9.22
CA ALA A 5 6.35 6.13 8.82
C ALA A 5 5.50 6.79 9.91
N VAL A 6 4.66 6.02 10.60
CA VAL A 6 3.90 6.47 11.78
C VAL A 6 4.82 6.93 12.90
N LEU A 7 5.89 6.17 13.19
CA LEU A 7 6.88 6.57 14.19
C LEU A 7 7.67 7.82 13.76
N MET A 8 7.95 7.97 12.46
CA MET A 8 8.55 9.20 11.92
C MET A 8 7.65 10.42 12.11
N ALA A 9 6.35 10.26 11.87
CA ALA A 9 5.37 11.33 12.09
C ALA A 9 5.32 11.73 13.57
N ASN A 10 5.17 10.75 14.46
CA ASN A 10 5.19 10.96 15.90
C ASN A 10 6.47 11.68 16.38
N ALA A 11 7.65 11.20 15.94
CA ALA A 11 8.92 11.82 16.29
C ALA A 11 9.14 13.23 15.70
N SER A 12 8.35 13.61 14.73
CA SER A 12 8.42 14.93 14.07
C SER A 12 7.51 15.95 14.72
N SER A 13 6.45 15.50 15.37
CA SER A 13 5.52 16.34 16.10
C SER A 13 6.01 16.61 17.53
N LYS A 14 5.98 17.89 17.93
CA LYS A 14 6.25 18.30 19.32
C LYS A 14 4.96 18.49 20.15
N LYS A 15 3.80 18.45 19.48
CA LYS A 15 2.52 18.85 20.07
C LYS A 15 1.52 17.71 20.20
N SER A 16 1.76 16.62 19.50
CA SER A 16 0.81 15.50 19.43
C SER A 16 1.54 14.18 19.22
N ASN A 17 1.03 13.13 19.84
CA ASN A 17 1.33 11.73 19.54
C ASN A 17 0.14 11.05 18.83
N ARG A 18 -0.86 11.83 18.38
CA ARG A 18 -2.07 11.35 17.73
C ARG A 18 -1.82 11.21 16.22
N VAL A 19 -2.06 10.02 15.67
CA VAL A 19 -1.97 9.73 14.25
C VAL A 19 -3.32 9.22 13.75
N LEU A 20 -3.84 9.82 12.70
CA LEU A 20 -5.07 9.38 12.06
C LEU A 20 -4.76 8.32 11.02
N VAL A 21 -5.53 7.25 10.98
CA VAL A 21 -5.34 6.12 10.05
C VAL A 21 -6.66 5.81 9.38
N SER A 22 -6.67 5.81 8.07
CA SER A 22 -7.89 5.45 7.32
C SER A 22 -8.37 4.04 7.67
N GLU A 23 -9.68 3.88 7.76
CA GLU A 23 -10.35 2.57 7.87
C GLU A 23 -10.08 1.70 6.63
N THR A 24 -9.76 2.34 5.50
CA THR A 24 -9.45 1.68 4.23
C THR A 24 -8.01 1.19 4.11
N LEU A 25 -7.18 1.35 5.15
CA LEU A 25 -5.86 0.73 5.23
C LEU A 25 -5.99 -0.79 5.37
N ASP A 26 -5.12 -1.54 4.67
CA ASP A 26 -5.04 -2.99 4.78
C ASP A 26 -5.01 -3.45 6.24
N PRO A 27 -5.86 -4.41 6.65
CA PRO A 27 -6.00 -4.81 8.05
C PRO A 27 -4.74 -5.47 8.63
N LYS A 28 -3.93 -6.15 7.82
CA LYS A 28 -2.66 -6.73 8.28
C LYS A 28 -1.64 -5.62 8.54
N THR A 29 -1.55 -4.65 7.64
CA THR A 29 -0.74 -3.44 7.83
C THR A 29 -1.21 -2.67 9.06
N ARG A 30 -2.52 -2.50 9.26
CA ARG A 30 -3.09 -1.86 10.44
C ARG A 30 -2.70 -2.58 11.73
N SER A 31 -2.79 -3.90 11.78
CA SER A 31 -2.41 -4.70 12.95
C SER A 31 -0.93 -4.51 13.34
N VAL A 32 -0.03 -4.42 12.36
CA VAL A 32 1.38 -4.11 12.61
C VAL A 32 1.54 -2.68 13.16
N VAL A 33 0.86 -1.71 12.55
CA VAL A 33 0.86 -0.31 13.02
C VAL A 33 0.34 -0.21 14.46
N ASP A 34 -0.75 -0.92 14.80
CA ASP A 34 -1.32 -0.96 16.16
C ASP A 34 -0.29 -1.51 17.18
N THR A 35 0.44 -2.56 16.82
CA THR A 35 1.49 -3.13 17.66
C THR A 35 2.59 -2.13 17.95
N TYR A 36 3.12 -1.48 16.92
CA TYR A 36 4.18 -0.47 17.07
C TYR A 36 3.69 0.75 17.85
N ALA A 37 2.49 1.23 17.55
CA ALA A 37 1.88 2.37 18.23
C ALA A 37 1.71 2.12 19.73
N HIS A 38 1.26 0.93 20.11
CA HIS A 38 1.09 0.54 21.52
C HIS A 38 2.40 0.71 22.33
N TYR A 39 3.50 0.15 21.83
CA TYR A 39 4.78 0.19 22.56
C TYR A 39 5.46 1.56 22.49
N HIS A 40 5.14 2.38 21.50
CA HIS A 40 5.63 3.76 21.36
C HIS A 40 4.68 4.82 21.92
N ARG A 41 3.55 4.42 22.52
CA ARG A 41 2.52 5.30 23.09
C ARG A 41 2.00 6.31 22.08
N VAL A 42 1.83 5.86 20.82
CA VAL A 42 1.17 6.62 19.76
C VAL A 42 -0.34 6.38 19.86
N GLU A 43 -1.12 7.41 19.90
CA GLU A 43 -2.58 7.34 19.84
C GLU A 43 -3.01 7.20 18.39
N LEU A 44 -3.64 6.07 18.03
CA LEU A 44 -4.20 5.84 16.71
C LEU A 44 -5.70 6.11 16.72
N VAL A 45 -6.13 6.98 15.83
CA VAL A 45 -7.55 7.30 15.62
C VAL A 45 -7.93 6.90 14.20
N THR A 46 -9.03 6.19 14.05
CA THR A 46 -9.51 5.75 12.74
C THR A 46 -10.30 6.88 12.05
N ILE A 47 -9.96 7.16 10.80
CA ILE A 47 -10.78 7.97 9.92
C ILE A 47 -11.81 7.01 9.29
N PRO A 48 -13.12 7.18 9.53
CA PRO A 48 -14.13 6.27 8.98
C PRO A 48 -14.16 6.34 7.46
N ALA A 49 -14.53 5.21 6.85
CA ALA A 49 -14.82 5.13 5.43
C ALA A 49 -16.27 5.49 5.13
N GLN A 50 -16.52 5.99 3.93
CA GLN A 50 -17.83 6.17 3.36
C GLN A 50 -17.81 5.65 1.93
N ASP A 51 -18.68 4.71 1.60
CA ASP A 51 -18.70 4.04 0.30
C ASP A 51 -17.32 3.48 -0.12
N GLY A 52 -16.65 2.81 0.83
CA GLY A 52 -15.34 2.18 0.61
C GLY A 52 -14.15 3.12 0.48
N VAL A 53 -14.31 4.45 0.63
CA VAL A 53 -13.23 5.44 0.55
C VAL A 53 -13.08 6.22 1.85
N THR A 54 -11.89 6.76 2.10
CA THR A 54 -11.59 7.60 3.25
C THR A 54 -12.47 8.85 3.27
N SER A 55 -13.24 9.08 4.34
CA SER A 55 -14.12 10.24 4.43
C SER A 55 -13.34 11.53 4.62
N HIS A 56 -13.37 12.42 3.61
CA HIS A 56 -12.80 13.76 3.68
C HIS A 56 -13.42 14.61 4.80
N GLN A 57 -14.76 14.50 4.97
CA GLN A 57 -15.46 15.25 6.02
C GLN A 57 -15.03 14.80 7.42
N ALA A 58 -14.90 13.49 7.63
CA ALA A 58 -14.44 12.95 8.90
C ALA A 58 -12.98 13.34 9.17
N LEU A 59 -12.11 13.29 8.15
CA LEU A 59 -10.73 13.77 8.28
C LEU A 59 -10.69 15.24 8.73
N ALA A 60 -11.44 16.12 8.05
CA ALA A 60 -11.49 17.54 8.40
C ALA A 60 -11.94 17.75 9.87
N SER A 61 -13.00 17.06 10.30
CA SER A 61 -13.47 17.14 11.68
C SER A 61 -12.43 16.67 12.69
N LEU A 62 -11.72 15.56 12.39
CA LEU A 62 -10.73 14.98 13.30
C LEU A 62 -9.45 15.84 13.46
N VAL A 63 -9.02 16.54 12.39
CA VAL A 63 -7.86 17.44 12.49
C VAL A 63 -8.19 18.75 13.18
N ASP A 64 -9.45 19.20 13.13
CA ASP A 64 -9.94 20.38 13.87
C ASP A 64 -10.12 20.09 15.36
N GLU A 65 -10.48 18.84 15.71
CA GLU A 65 -10.75 18.45 17.10
C GLU A 65 -9.51 18.53 18.00
N ALA A 66 -8.37 18.05 17.54
CA ALA A 66 -7.12 18.02 18.31
C ALA A 66 -5.90 17.97 17.39
N PRO A 67 -4.72 18.41 17.88
CA PRO A 67 -3.47 18.32 17.12
C PRO A 67 -3.17 16.89 16.67
N VAL A 68 -2.71 16.74 15.42
CA VAL A 68 -2.39 15.46 14.77
C VAL A 68 -0.93 15.47 14.34
N ALA A 69 -0.22 14.36 14.53
CA ALA A 69 1.16 14.20 14.08
C ALA A 69 1.25 13.77 12.60
N GLY A 70 0.29 12.95 12.15
CA GLY A 70 0.23 12.48 10.77
C GLY A 70 -1.08 11.80 10.43
N VAL A 71 -1.32 11.68 9.14
CA VAL A 71 -2.48 11.02 8.53
C VAL A 71 -1.99 9.95 7.59
N VAL A 72 -2.52 8.74 7.70
CA VAL A 72 -2.14 7.57 6.88
C VAL A 72 -3.34 7.13 6.05
N VAL A 73 -3.14 7.07 4.73
CA VAL A 73 -4.10 6.52 3.74
C VAL A 73 -3.42 5.46 2.87
N GLN A 74 -4.18 4.76 2.05
CA GLN A 74 -3.65 3.72 1.15
C GLN A 74 -4.18 3.87 -0.27
N GLN A 75 -3.32 3.60 -1.28
CA GLN A 75 -3.64 3.70 -2.71
C GLN A 75 -3.00 2.56 -3.51
N PRO A 76 -3.75 1.71 -4.24
CA PRO A 76 -5.19 1.47 -4.01
C PRO A 76 -5.46 1.04 -2.57
N ASN A 77 -6.69 1.26 -2.09
CA ASN A 77 -7.02 0.92 -0.72
C ASN A 77 -7.31 -0.59 -0.53
N ARG A 78 -7.68 -1.01 0.70
CA ARG A 78 -7.93 -2.43 1.04
C ARG A 78 -9.01 -3.10 0.19
N TYR A 79 -9.83 -2.35 -0.52
CA TYR A 79 -10.89 -2.85 -1.37
C TYR A 79 -10.52 -2.80 -2.87
N GLY A 80 -9.26 -2.42 -3.17
CA GLY A 80 -8.78 -2.21 -4.54
C GLY A 80 -9.18 -0.87 -5.14
N ILE A 81 -9.90 -0.02 -4.40
CA ILE A 81 -10.44 1.26 -4.85
C ILE A 81 -9.32 2.29 -5.03
N ILE A 82 -9.40 3.05 -6.13
CA ILE A 82 -8.57 4.20 -6.40
C ILE A 82 -9.22 5.43 -5.75
N GLU A 83 -8.68 5.88 -4.61
CA GLU A 83 -9.22 7.02 -3.88
C GLU A 83 -8.74 8.36 -4.48
N ASP A 84 -9.57 9.40 -4.38
CA ASP A 84 -9.20 10.78 -4.69
C ASP A 84 -8.75 11.51 -3.41
N PHE A 85 -7.45 11.82 -3.31
CA PHE A 85 -6.87 12.53 -2.17
C PHE A 85 -6.74 14.05 -2.40
N THR A 86 -7.46 14.62 -3.37
CA THR A 86 -7.41 16.05 -3.65
C THR A 86 -7.73 16.88 -2.40
N GLY A 87 -6.80 17.77 -2.03
CA GLY A 87 -6.92 18.65 -0.87
C GLY A 87 -6.56 18.03 0.50
N MET A 88 -6.39 16.70 0.59
CA MET A 88 -6.03 16.07 1.88
C MET A 88 -4.64 16.50 2.37
N ALA A 89 -3.66 16.62 1.46
CA ALA A 89 -2.31 17.04 1.82
C ALA A 89 -2.32 18.48 2.38
N ASP A 90 -3.02 19.39 1.70
CA ASP A 90 -3.13 20.80 2.13
C ASP A 90 -3.79 20.87 3.51
N LEU A 91 -4.89 20.15 3.72
CA LEU A 91 -5.57 20.07 5.01
C LEU A 91 -4.63 19.56 6.11
N CYS A 92 -3.84 18.52 5.85
CA CYS A 92 -2.87 18.01 6.80
C CYS A 92 -1.79 19.05 7.12
N HIS A 93 -1.23 19.71 6.11
CA HIS A 93 -0.16 20.68 6.26
C HIS A 93 -0.61 21.93 7.01
N ASP A 94 -1.83 22.42 6.79
CA ASP A 94 -2.42 23.55 7.52
C ASP A 94 -2.48 23.24 9.03
N HIS A 95 -2.75 21.98 9.40
CA HIS A 95 -2.75 21.50 10.78
C HIS A 95 -1.38 20.99 11.26
N LYS A 96 -0.31 21.15 10.45
CA LYS A 96 1.07 20.72 10.76
C LYS A 96 1.19 19.21 10.97
N ALA A 97 0.30 18.45 10.40
CA ALA A 97 0.36 16.98 10.31
C ALA A 97 1.09 16.54 9.04
N LEU A 98 1.78 15.41 9.10
CA LEU A 98 2.36 14.80 7.91
C LEU A 98 1.31 13.98 7.16
N PHE A 99 1.34 14.03 5.83
CA PHE A 99 0.52 13.20 4.97
C PHE A 99 1.33 11.99 4.48
N ILE A 100 0.85 10.78 4.76
CA ILE A 100 1.53 9.52 4.53
C ILE A 100 0.66 8.65 3.64
N ILE A 101 1.19 8.19 2.51
CA ILE A 101 0.48 7.27 1.61
C ILE A 101 1.20 5.93 1.58
N ASN A 102 0.48 4.86 1.94
CA ASN A 102 0.87 3.49 1.67
C ASN A 102 0.40 3.12 0.25
N SER A 103 1.28 2.57 -0.59
CA SER A 103 0.93 2.28 -1.99
C SER A 103 1.55 0.98 -2.49
N ILE A 104 0.87 0.35 -3.45
CA ILE A 104 1.38 -0.80 -4.17
C ILE A 104 2.33 -0.29 -5.26
N ALA A 105 3.59 -0.73 -5.22
CA ALA A 105 4.64 -0.13 -6.04
C ALA A 105 4.42 -0.30 -7.55
N ALA A 106 3.91 -1.46 -8.01
CA ALA A 106 3.66 -1.72 -9.42
C ALA A 106 2.56 -0.81 -10.01
N ASP A 107 1.53 -0.52 -9.22
CA ASP A 107 0.37 0.26 -9.66
C ASP A 107 0.72 1.74 -9.92
N LEU A 108 1.79 2.22 -9.27
CA LEU A 108 2.33 3.58 -9.49
C LEU A 108 2.88 3.81 -10.91
N ALA A 109 2.98 2.75 -11.72
CA ALA A 109 3.29 2.90 -13.15
C ALA A 109 2.17 3.60 -13.94
N LEU A 110 0.92 3.55 -13.44
CA LEU A 110 -0.27 4.17 -14.04
C LEU A 110 -0.95 5.18 -13.11
N LEU A 111 -0.93 4.95 -11.81
CA LEU A 111 -1.61 5.80 -10.84
C LEU A 111 -0.79 7.05 -10.50
N LYS A 112 -1.49 8.09 -10.09
CA LYS A 112 -0.88 9.30 -9.54
C LYS A 112 -0.05 8.95 -8.32
N THR A 113 1.20 9.36 -8.32
CA THR A 113 2.18 9.01 -7.29
C THR A 113 1.88 9.71 -5.95
N PRO A 114 2.34 9.15 -4.80
CA PRO A 114 2.21 9.81 -3.51
C PRO A 114 2.78 11.23 -3.48
N GLY A 115 3.90 11.48 -4.18
CA GLY A 115 4.48 12.81 -4.27
C GLY A 115 3.60 13.82 -5.02
N GLU A 116 2.92 13.38 -6.08
CA GLU A 116 1.94 14.22 -6.82
C GLU A 116 0.67 14.49 -6.02
N TRP A 117 0.33 13.63 -5.07
CA TRP A 117 -0.71 13.88 -4.06
C TRP A 117 -0.27 14.80 -2.92
N GLY A 118 1.00 15.21 -2.88
CA GLY A 118 1.56 16.05 -1.83
C GLY A 118 1.97 15.32 -0.56
N ALA A 119 2.15 13.99 -0.61
CA ALA A 119 2.58 13.21 0.54
C ALA A 119 3.98 13.61 1.01
N ASP A 120 4.16 13.69 2.33
CA ASP A 120 5.47 13.87 2.95
C ASP A 120 6.28 12.58 3.01
N ILE A 121 5.58 11.45 3.15
CA ILE A 121 6.15 10.11 3.23
C ILE A 121 5.32 9.17 2.37
N ALA A 122 6.00 8.41 1.51
CA ALA A 122 5.43 7.32 0.74
C ALA A 122 6.05 6.00 1.22
N VAL A 123 5.23 5.01 1.47
CA VAL A 123 5.63 3.68 1.94
C VAL A 123 4.88 2.59 1.21
N GLY A 124 5.40 1.39 1.25
CA GLY A 124 4.73 0.22 0.72
C GLY A 124 5.60 -1.02 0.78
N ASP A 125 5.16 -2.03 0.06
CA ASP A 125 5.88 -3.29 -0.14
C ASP A 125 6.29 -3.44 -1.60
N GLY A 126 7.49 -3.96 -1.84
CA GLY A 126 8.05 -4.14 -3.17
C GLY A 126 7.82 -5.53 -3.77
N GLN A 127 6.99 -6.36 -3.17
CA GLN A 127 6.71 -7.72 -3.65
C GLN A 127 6.19 -7.71 -5.09
N SER A 128 5.30 -6.75 -5.42
CA SER A 128 4.74 -6.59 -6.77
C SER A 128 5.76 -6.24 -7.86
N LEU A 129 6.99 -5.88 -7.49
CA LEU A 129 8.10 -5.60 -8.40
C LEU A 129 8.94 -6.88 -8.67
N GLY A 130 8.26 -7.96 -9.03
CA GLY A 130 8.85 -9.20 -9.51
C GLY A 130 9.28 -10.21 -8.44
N ILE A 131 9.09 -9.94 -7.15
CA ILE A 131 9.42 -10.90 -6.09
C ILE A 131 8.35 -12.00 -6.06
N PRO A 132 8.72 -13.29 -6.19
CA PRO A 132 7.75 -14.38 -6.07
C PRO A 132 7.23 -14.48 -4.64
N MET A 133 5.99 -14.96 -4.47
CA MET A 133 5.32 -15.06 -3.16
C MET A 133 6.03 -16.02 -2.19
N THR A 134 6.68 -17.07 -2.67
CA THR A 134 7.53 -18.02 -1.93
C THR A 134 7.02 -18.35 -0.52
N TYR A 135 5.74 -18.77 -0.42
CA TYR A 135 5.08 -19.13 0.85
C TYR A 135 5.06 -18.00 1.90
N GLY A 136 5.05 -16.73 1.46
CA GLY A 136 4.90 -15.58 2.35
C GLY A 136 6.18 -14.78 2.59
N GLY A 137 7.21 -14.94 1.77
CA GLY A 137 8.41 -14.11 1.85
C GLY A 137 9.71 -14.82 1.44
N PRO A 138 10.83 -14.12 1.47
CA PRO A 138 10.98 -12.75 1.95
C PRO A 138 10.41 -11.72 0.96
N SER A 139 10.07 -10.53 1.48
CA SER A 139 9.69 -9.35 0.71
C SER A 139 10.59 -8.16 1.06
N VAL A 140 10.33 -6.98 0.51
CA VAL A 140 11.07 -5.76 0.80
C VAL A 140 10.11 -4.59 0.96
N GLY A 141 10.22 -3.87 2.08
CA GLY A 141 9.53 -2.61 2.25
C GLY A 141 10.28 -1.47 1.56
N TYR A 142 9.55 -0.51 1.00
CA TYR A 142 10.16 0.74 0.53
C TYR A 142 9.64 1.93 1.32
N MET A 143 10.45 2.98 1.36
CA MET A 143 10.11 4.26 1.96
C MET A 143 10.77 5.39 1.18
N CYS A 144 9.97 6.38 0.81
CA CYS A 144 10.42 7.66 0.27
C CYS A 144 9.89 8.78 1.16
N CYS A 145 10.59 9.89 1.22
CA CYS A 145 10.12 11.06 1.94
C CYS A 145 10.63 12.35 1.31
N THR A 146 9.99 13.47 1.65
CA THR A 146 10.49 14.80 1.31
C THR A 146 11.85 15.07 1.96
N GLU A 147 12.65 15.96 1.39
CA GLU A 147 13.98 16.31 1.91
C GLU A 147 13.93 16.75 3.38
N LYS A 148 12.87 17.43 3.79
CA LYS A 148 12.65 17.87 5.19
C LYS A 148 12.63 16.68 6.17
N MET A 149 12.16 15.53 5.71
CA MET A 149 12.03 14.32 6.52
C MET A 149 13.25 13.40 6.46
N MET A 150 14.18 13.59 5.55
CA MET A 150 15.34 12.71 5.31
C MET A 150 16.12 12.39 6.61
N ARG A 151 16.30 13.36 7.49
CA ARG A 151 17.01 13.15 8.77
C ARG A 151 16.21 12.35 9.81
N LYS A 152 14.95 12.07 9.55
CA LYS A 152 14.05 11.28 10.39
C LYS A 152 13.87 9.84 9.89
N MET A 153 14.27 9.56 8.65
CA MET A 153 14.16 8.20 8.09
C MET A 153 14.91 7.18 8.96
N PRO A 154 14.35 5.98 9.15
CA PRO A 154 15.08 4.85 9.75
C PRO A 154 16.18 4.36 8.82
N GLY A 155 17.17 3.65 9.39
CA GLY A 155 18.24 3.01 8.62
C GLY A 155 19.32 3.96 8.13
N ARG A 156 20.14 3.45 7.21
CA ARG A 156 21.31 4.11 6.64
C ARG A 156 20.97 4.75 5.31
N ILE A 157 21.62 5.88 5.01
CA ILE A 157 21.54 6.50 3.69
C ILE A 157 22.93 6.48 3.09
N VAL A 158 23.04 5.96 1.86
CA VAL A 158 24.26 5.91 1.09
C VAL A 158 24.37 7.18 0.25
N GLY A 159 25.45 7.93 0.46
CA GLY A 159 25.81 9.10 -0.34
C GLY A 159 26.71 8.74 -1.50
N LYS A 160 26.51 9.38 -2.66
CA LYS A 160 27.42 9.33 -3.78
C LYS A 160 28.50 10.40 -3.61
N THR A 161 29.77 10.03 -3.77
CA THR A 161 30.93 10.92 -3.66
C THR A 161 31.99 10.52 -4.69
N THR A 162 33.16 11.10 -4.60
CA THR A 162 34.38 10.69 -5.33
C THR A 162 35.47 10.29 -4.35
N ASP A 163 36.31 9.33 -4.74
CA ASP A 163 37.55 8.99 -4.03
C ASP A 163 38.65 10.03 -4.30
N HIS A 164 39.87 9.79 -3.76
CA HIS A 164 41.01 10.69 -3.93
C HIS A 164 41.52 10.76 -5.38
N ASP A 165 41.18 9.75 -6.21
CA ASP A 165 41.52 9.72 -7.65
C ASP A 165 40.42 10.34 -8.51
N GLY A 166 39.33 10.89 -7.92
CA GLY A 166 38.20 11.46 -8.62
C GLY A 166 37.24 10.44 -9.19
N ARG A 167 37.36 9.14 -8.85
CA ARG A 167 36.45 8.07 -9.29
C ARG A 167 35.21 8.06 -8.42
N ARG A 168 34.07 7.65 -9.02
CA ARG A 168 32.81 7.50 -8.30
C ARG A 168 32.94 6.52 -7.12
N ALA A 169 32.61 6.98 -5.94
CA ALA A 169 32.58 6.19 -4.71
C ALA A 169 31.26 6.35 -3.97
N PHE A 170 30.98 5.48 -3.02
CA PHE A 170 29.82 5.53 -2.15
C PHE A 170 30.24 5.50 -0.69
N VAL A 171 29.51 6.24 0.15
CA VAL A 171 29.80 6.37 1.56
C VAL A 171 28.51 6.26 2.37
N LEU A 172 28.57 5.58 3.50
CA LEU A 172 27.47 5.57 4.45
C LEU A 172 27.33 6.92 5.13
N THR A 173 26.13 7.48 5.08
CA THR A 173 25.78 8.74 5.73
C THR A 173 24.64 8.56 6.71
N LEU A 174 24.42 9.53 7.61
CA LEU A 174 23.32 9.56 8.57
C LEU A 174 23.17 8.30 9.45
N GLN A 175 24.28 7.61 9.74
CA GLN A 175 24.32 6.36 10.51
C GLN A 175 24.00 6.54 12.00
N ALA A 176 24.22 7.72 12.56
CA ALA A 176 24.14 7.97 14.01
C ALA A 176 22.75 7.77 14.64
N ARG A 177 21.76 7.29 13.87
CA ARG A 177 20.39 7.01 14.29
C ARG A 177 20.16 5.57 14.70
N GLU A 178 21.07 4.67 14.38
CA GLU A 178 20.90 3.23 14.52
C GLU A 178 20.96 2.75 15.97
N GLN A 179 20.31 1.61 16.23
CA GLN A 179 20.18 1.01 17.54
C GLN A 179 21.53 0.72 18.19
N HIS A 180 22.52 0.21 17.46
CA HIS A 180 23.84 -0.12 18.00
C HIS A 180 24.64 1.13 18.42
N ILE A 181 24.27 2.32 17.92
CA ILE A 181 24.87 3.61 18.32
C ILE A 181 24.04 4.30 19.39
N ARG A 182 22.73 4.45 19.14
CA ARG A 182 21.79 5.24 19.97
C ARG A 182 21.10 4.43 21.05
N ARG A 183 21.14 3.10 20.98
CA ARG A 183 20.46 2.18 21.91
C ARG A 183 18.98 2.56 22.07
N GLN A 184 18.55 2.88 23.26
CA GLN A 184 17.16 3.27 23.58
C GLN A 184 16.69 4.56 22.89
N LYS A 185 17.61 5.40 22.41
CA LYS A 185 17.34 6.66 21.70
C LYS A 185 17.39 6.49 20.19
N ALA A 186 17.45 5.28 19.67
CA ALA A 186 17.43 5.01 18.25
C ALA A 186 16.10 5.45 17.62
N THR A 187 16.14 5.91 16.38
CA THR A 187 14.93 6.30 15.64
C THR A 187 14.07 5.08 15.32
N SER A 188 14.68 3.91 15.12
CA SER A 188 14.03 2.65 14.81
C SER A 188 14.83 1.48 15.38
N ASN A 189 14.15 0.34 15.56
CA ASN A 189 14.76 -0.94 15.92
C ASN A 189 15.22 -1.75 14.69
N ILE A 190 15.08 -1.22 13.48
CA ILE A 190 15.59 -1.86 12.27
C ILE A 190 17.12 -1.96 12.38
N CYS A 191 17.63 -3.19 12.34
CA CYS A 191 19.07 -3.48 12.40
C CYS A 191 19.63 -3.82 11.02
N SER A 192 18.98 -4.74 10.33
CA SER A 192 19.34 -5.20 8.99
C SER A 192 18.33 -4.72 7.94
N ASN A 193 18.64 -4.92 6.68
CA ASN A 193 17.77 -4.62 5.57
C ASN A 193 17.60 -5.84 4.66
N GLU A 194 16.62 -5.79 3.78
CA GLU A 194 16.35 -6.80 2.76
C GLU A 194 17.16 -6.50 1.48
N SER A 195 18.49 -6.37 1.60
CA SER A 195 19.35 -5.94 0.48
C SER A 195 19.29 -6.89 -0.73
N LEU A 196 19.16 -8.20 -0.50
CA LEU A 196 19.00 -9.18 -1.58
C LEU A 196 17.70 -8.95 -2.35
N MET A 197 16.59 -8.72 -1.65
CA MET A 197 15.30 -8.42 -2.28
C MET A 197 15.32 -7.05 -2.97
N ALA A 198 15.98 -6.06 -2.38
CA ALA A 198 16.19 -4.76 -3.02
C ALA A 198 16.99 -4.89 -4.33
N LEU A 199 18.01 -5.76 -4.37
CA LEU A 199 18.75 -6.06 -5.59
C LEU A 199 17.85 -6.76 -6.62
N PHE A 200 17.03 -7.72 -6.19
CA PHE A 200 16.07 -8.42 -7.05
C PHE A 200 15.12 -7.43 -7.73
N VAL A 201 14.48 -6.56 -6.94
CA VAL A 201 13.59 -5.49 -7.44
C VAL A 201 14.33 -4.55 -8.40
N THR A 202 15.57 -4.19 -8.09
CA THR A 202 16.39 -3.34 -8.96
C THR A 202 16.64 -3.98 -10.32
N ILE A 203 16.97 -5.28 -10.35
CA ILE A 203 17.15 -6.04 -11.59
C ILE A 203 15.85 -6.11 -12.36
N TYR A 204 14.74 -6.47 -11.70
CA TYR A 204 13.41 -6.54 -12.33
C TYR A 204 13.03 -5.20 -12.98
N MET A 205 13.10 -4.10 -12.24
CA MET A 205 12.78 -2.76 -12.77
C MET A 205 13.71 -2.36 -13.93
N SER A 206 15.00 -2.76 -13.88
CA SER A 206 15.96 -2.47 -14.95
C SER A 206 15.67 -3.25 -16.22
N LEU A 207 15.18 -4.49 -16.10
CA LEU A 207 14.81 -5.33 -17.23
C LEU A 207 13.48 -4.90 -17.85
N MET A 208 12.49 -4.62 -17.03
CA MET A 208 11.16 -4.15 -17.47
C MET A 208 11.25 -2.75 -18.08
N GLY A 209 12.05 -1.88 -17.49
CA GLY A 209 12.10 -0.48 -17.88
C GLY A 209 10.76 0.23 -17.65
N LYS A 210 10.67 1.48 -18.08
CA LYS A 210 9.47 2.30 -17.92
C LYS A 210 8.26 1.71 -18.64
N GLU A 211 8.46 1.29 -19.89
CA GLU A 211 7.36 0.81 -20.72
C GLU A 211 6.87 -0.57 -20.27
N GLY A 212 7.77 -1.48 -19.91
CA GLY A 212 7.37 -2.81 -19.41
C GLY A 212 6.61 -2.76 -18.09
N LEU A 213 7.01 -1.89 -17.14
CA LEU A 213 6.26 -1.69 -15.91
C LEU A 213 4.86 -1.14 -16.18
N LYS A 214 4.76 -0.17 -17.10
CA LYS A 214 3.48 0.41 -17.49
C LYS A 214 2.58 -0.61 -18.19
N GLU A 215 3.14 -1.42 -19.09
CA GLU A 215 2.42 -2.48 -19.80
C GLU A 215 1.90 -3.54 -18.81
N ALA A 216 2.72 -4.03 -17.87
CA ALA A 216 2.30 -4.98 -16.85
C ALA A 216 1.15 -4.45 -15.99
N ALA A 217 1.23 -3.19 -15.57
CA ALA A 217 0.17 -2.53 -14.82
C ALA A 217 -1.13 -2.39 -15.63
N GLN A 218 -1.02 -2.03 -16.93
CA GLN A 218 -2.17 -1.91 -17.83
C GLN A 218 -2.84 -3.26 -18.08
N LEU A 219 -2.05 -4.32 -18.32
CA LEU A 219 -2.60 -5.67 -18.51
C LEU A 219 -3.34 -6.15 -17.26
N SER A 220 -2.83 -5.85 -16.06
CA SER A 220 -3.49 -6.18 -14.80
C SER A 220 -4.82 -5.43 -14.65
N TYR A 221 -4.82 -4.14 -14.94
CA TYR A 221 -6.02 -3.31 -14.95
C TYR A 221 -7.08 -3.84 -15.93
N ASP A 222 -6.71 -4.03 -17.19
CA ASP A 222 -7.62 -4.46 -18.26
C ASP A 222 -8.21 -5.85 -17.97
N ALA A 223 -7.39 -6.79 -17.47
CA ALA A 223 -7.86 -8.14 -17.15
C ALA A 223 -8.84 -8.16 -15.95
N ALA A 224 -8.60 -7.33 -14.93
CA ALA A 224 -9.51 -7.21 -13.78
C ALA A 224 -10.85 -6.59 -14.19
N HIS A 225 -10.82 -5.54 -15.00
CA HIS A 225 -12.04 -4.91 -15.53
C HIS A 225 -12.79 -5.86 -16.48
N TYR A 226 -12.08 -6.63 -17.30
CA TYR A 226 -12.68 -7.66 -18.13
C TYR A 226 -13.42 -8.71 -17.29
N LEU A 227 -12.79 -9.20 -16.21
CA LEU A 227 -13.44 -10.13 -15.29
C LEU A 227 -14.69 -9.50 -14.65
N TYR A 228 -14.55 -8.33 -14.06
CA TYR A 228 -15.64 -7.62 -13.38
C TYR A 228 -16.85 -7.40 -14.29
N ASP A 229 -16.64 -6.87 -15.48
CA ASP A 229 -17.71 -6.59 -16.45
C ASP A 229 -18.43 -7.87 -16.90
N ASN A 230 -17.71 -9.00 -17.00
CA ASN A 230 -18.33 -10.28 -17.38
C ASN A 230 -19.09 -10.91 -16.22
N LEU A 231 -18.64 -10.79 -14.97
CA LEU A 231 -19.39 -11.26 -13.82
C LEU A 231 -20.72 -10.51 -13.67
N LEU A 232 -20.74 -9.20 -13.90
CA LEU A 232 -21.95 -8.37 -13.83
C LEU A 232 -22.99 -8.66 -14.93
N LYS A 233 -22.65 -9.44 -15.96
CA LYS A 233 -23.63 -9.90 -16.94
C LYS A 233 -24.61 -10.95 -16.38
N SER A 234 -24.28 -11.54 -15.25
CA SER A 234 -25.12 -12.46 -14.51
C SER A 234 -25.88 -11.72 -13.41
N ASP A 235 -27.17 -12.00 -13.27
CA ASP A 235 -27.99 -11.48 -12.19
C ASP A 235 -27.55 -11.94 -10.79
N CYS A 236 -26.57 -12.87 -10.71
CA CYS A 236 -26.02 -13.37 -9.45
C CYS A 236 -25.01 -12.43 -8.82
N PHE A 237 -24.43 -11.50 -9.58
CA PHE A 237 -23.43 -10.56 -9.11
C PHE A 237 -23.92 -9.12 -9.16
N SER A 238 -23.45 -8.30 -8.22
CA SER A 238 -23.69 -6.85 -8.20
C SER A 238 -22.48 -6.10 -7.64
N PRO A 239 -22.28 -4.82 -8.02
CA PRO A 239 -21.22 -4.00 -7.45
C PRO A 239 -21.37 -3.89 -5.93
N THR A 240 -20.25 -4.01 -5.19
CA THR A 240 -20.22 -3.70 -3.75
C THR A 240 -20.07 -2.20 -3.53
N PHE A 241 -19.26 -1.53 -4.35
CA PHE A 241 -18.96 -0.10 -4.28
C PHE A 241 -19.18 0.55 -5.65
N ASP A 242 -19.63 1.81 -5.65
CA ASP A 242 -19.69 2.65 -6.87
C ASP A 242 -18.45 3.54 -6.95
N GLN A 243 -17.26 2.89 -7.01
CA GLN A 243 -15.96 3.54 -6.99
C GLN A 243 -15.02 2.95 -8.06
N PRO A 244 -14.10 3.75 -8.63
CA PRO A 244 -13.08 3.21 -9.53
C PRO A 244 -12.12 2.29 -8.78
N PHE A 245 -11.74 1.17 -9.39
CA PHE A 245 -10.77 0.23 -8.83
C PHE A 245 -9.60 0.00 -9.78
N PHE A 246 -8.52 -0.59 -9.30
CA PHE A 246 -7.35 -0.89 -10.12
C PHE A 246 -7.39 -2.33 -10.67
N ASN A 247 -6.73 -3.27 -10.03
CA ASN A 247 -6.69 -4.68 -10.43
C ASN A 247 -7.24 -5.63 -9.37
N GLU A 248 -7.65 -5.10 -8.24
CA GLU A 248 -8.41 -5.74 -7.19
C GLU A 248 -9.78 -5.06 -7.08
N PHE A 249 -10.82 -5.83 -6.83
CA PHE A 249 -12.18 -5.29 -6.69
C PHE A 249 -13.02 -6.14 -5.75
N CYS A 250 -14.04 -5.52 -5.18
CA CYS A 250 -15.07 -6.19 -4.39
C CYS A 250 -16.35 -6.34 -5.22
N ILE A 251 -16.97 -7.51 -5.12
CA ILE A 251 -18.22 -7.83 -5.81
C ILE A 251 -19.13 -8.63 -4.89
N ASP A 252 -20.41 -8.31 -4.89
CA ASP A 252 -21.39 -9.04 -4.11
C ASP A 252 -21.98 -10.19 -4.94
N TYR A 253 -22.12 -11.36 -4.29
CA TYR A 253 -22.67 -12.57 -4.86
C TYR A 253 -23.94 -12.96 -4.11
N LYS A 254 -25.05 -13.18 -4.83
CA LYS A 254 -26.36 -13.52 -4.24
C LYS A 254 -26.44 -14.94 -3.68
N GLY A 255 -25.54 -15.84 -4.12
CA GLY A 255 -25.48 -17.21 -3.64
C GLY A 255 -24.60 -17.36 -2.39
N ASP A 256 -24.26 -18.60 -2.08
CA ASP A 256 -23.34 -18.94 -1.01
C ASP A 256 -21.88 -18.75 -1.48
N VAL A 257 -21.19 -17.77 -0.90
CA VAL A 257 -19.80 -17.42 -1.25
C VAL A 257 -18.85 -18.59 -0.99
N ASP A 258 -19.04 -19.33 0.10
CA ASP A 258 -18.14 -20.43 0.44
C ASP A 258 -18.31 -21.58 -0.56
N GLN A 259 -19.53 -21.86 -1.01
CA GLN A 259 -19.77 -22.85 -2.08
C GLN A 259 -19.15 -22.43 -3.40
N LEU A 260 -19.26 -21.16 -3.78
CA LEU A 260 -18.61 -20.63 -4.99
C LEU A 260 -17.09 -20.78 -4.91
N LEU A 261 -16.47 -20.34 -3.83
CA LEU A 261 -15.02 -20.42 -3.66
C LEU A 261 -14.52 -21.88 -3.64
N ASN A 262 -15.25 -22.79 -2.98
CA ASN A 262 -14.95 -24.23 -2.99
C ASN A 262 -15.06 -24.84 -4.40
N ARG A 263 -16.03 -24.43 -5.19
CA ARG A 263 -16.16 -24.86 -6.60
C ARG A 263 -14.99 -24.40 -7.45
N LEU A 264 -14.57 -23.15 -7.30
CA LEU A 264 -13.40 -22.60 -7.99
C LEU A 264 -12.12 -23.34 -7.57
N GLU A 265 -11.92 -23.58 -6.27
CA GLU A 265 -10.78 -24.34 -5.76
C GLU A 265 -10.74 -25.77 -6.26
N ALA A 266 -11.87 -26.46 -6.35
CA ALA A 266 -11.96 -27.81 -6.93
C ALA A 266 -11.55 -27.85 -8.42
N ASN A 267 -11.59 -26.71 -9.11
CA ASN A 267 -11.12 -26.53 -10.48
C ASN A 267 -9.71 -25.89 -10.55
N GLY A 268 -8.97 -25.83 -9.42
CA GLY A 268 -7.61 -25.32 -9.34
C GLY A 268 -7.50 -23.80 -9.36
N ILE A 269 -8.57 -23.07 -9.05
CA ILE A 269 -8.61 -21.61 -9.06
C ILE A 269 -8.86 -21.09 -7.65
N LEU A 270 -7.92 -20.31 -7.11
CA LEU A 270 -8.15 -19.49 -5.94
C LEU A 270 -8.88 -18.21 -6.37
N GLY A 271 -10.23 -18.27 -6.37
CA GLY A 271 -11.07 -17.28 -7.05
C GLY A 271 -11.27 -15.97 -6.30
N GLY A 272 -10.74 -15.83 -5.09
CA GLY A 272 -10.87 -14.60 -4.30
C GLY A 272 -10.85 -14.86 -2.80
N ILE A 273 -11.15 -13.80 -2.04
CA ILE A 273 -11.20 -13.80 -0.58
C ILE A 273 -12.59 -13.34 -0.14
N LYS A 274 -13.25 -14.12 0.70
CA LYS A 274 -14.49 -13.70 1.36
C LYS A 274 -14.20 -12.59 2.36
N ILE A 275 -14.80 -11.43 2.17
CA ILE A 275 -14.66 -10.26 3.05
C ILE A 275 -15.95 -9.84 3.73
N GLY A 276 -17.06 -10.43 3.35
CA GLY A 276 -18.40 -10.26 3.94
C GLY A 276 -19.26 -11.48 3.67
N ASP A 277 -20.48 -11.52 4.20
CA ASP A 277 -21.37 -12.67 4.03
C ASP A 277 -21.67 -12.95 2.54
N HIS A 278 -21.78 -11.90 1.75
CA HIS A 278 -22.06 -11.96 0.32
C HIS A 278 -20.95 -11.34 -0.54
N THR A 279 -19.89 -10.81 0.05
CA THR A 279 -18.88 -10.04 -0.64
C THR A 279 -17.59 -10.82 -0.84
N ILE A 280 -17.11 -10.85 -2.07
CA ILE A 280 -15.84 -11.46 -2.46
C ILE A 280 -14.92 -10.35 -2.96
N MET A 281 -13.68 -10.36 -2.51
CA MET A 281 -12.59 -9.58 -3.10
C MET A 281 -11.84 -10.46 -4.09
N MET A 282 -11.75 -10.02 -5.33
CA MET A 282 -11.04 -10.70 -6.43
C MET A 282 -9.89 -9.84 -6.94
N ALA A 283 -8.88 -10.50 -7.54
CA ALA A 283 -7.72 -9.83 -8.12
C ALA A 283 -7.29 -10.52 -9.41
N VAL A 284 -6.89 -9.73 -10.40
CA VAL A 284 -6.24 -10.24 -11.62
C VAL A 284 -4.96 -9.49 -11.87
N THR A 285 -3.91 -10.20 -12.27
CA THR A 285 -2.62 -9.60 -12.63
C THR A 285 -2.25 -9.97 -14.07
N GLU A 286 -1.21 -9.32 -14.58
CA GLU A 286 -0.61 -9.55 -15.90
C GLU A 286 -0.23 -11.02 -16.17
N LYS A 287 -0.18 -11.83 -15.11
CA LYS A 287 0.17 -13.28 -15.21
C LYS A 287 -0.97 -14.16 -15.64
N ARG A 288 -2.20 -13.65 -15.66
CA ARG A 288 -3.37 -14.44 -16.03
C ARG A 288 -3.68 -14.29 -17.51
N THR A 289 -3.89 -15.41 -18.18
CA THR A 289 -4.32 -15.39 -19.58
C THR A 289 -5.82 -15.15 -19.68
N LYS A 290 -6.26 -14.73 -20.85
CA LYS A 290 -7.70 -14.54 -21.10
C LYS A 290 -8.49 -15.83 -20.92
N GLU A 291 -7.92 -16.98 -21.34
CA GLU A 291 -8.53 -18.30 -21.22
C GLU A 291 -8.72 -18.71 -19.75
N GLU A 292 -7.76 -18.38 -18.87
CA GLU A 292 -7.87 -18.62 -17.43
C GLU A 292 -8.98 -17.76 -16.81
N VAL A 293 -9.10 -16.48 -17.22
CA VAL A 293 -10.16 -15.58 -16.78
C VAL A 293 -11.53 -16.04 -17.31
N ASP A 294 -11.63 -16.46 -18.58
CA ASP A 294 -12.87 -16.98 -19.18
C ASP A 294 -13.33 -18.27 -18.47
N LEU A 295 -12.39 -19.14 -18.07
CA LEU A 295 -12.70 -20.33 -17.27
C LEU A 295 -13.32 -19.95 -15.91
N LEU A 296 -12.72 -18.99 -15.20
CA LEU A 296 -13.26 -18.49 -13.93
C LEU A 296 -14.66 -17.95 -14.13
N ILE A 297 -14.90 -17.13 -15.16
CA ILE A 297 -16.21 -16.56 -15.48
C ILE A 297 -17.24 -17.68 -15.71
N SER A 298 -16.89 -18.70 -16.50
CA SER A 298 -17.79 -19.81 -16.77
C SER A 298 -18.19 -20.55 -15.49
N LEU A 299 -17.21 -20.85 -14.63
CA LEU A 299 -17.45 -21.51 -13.34
C LEU A 299 -18.28 -20.64 -12.37
N CYS A 300 -18.16 -19.33 -12.43
CA CYS A 300 -18.97 -18.41 -11.63
C CYS A 300 -20.44 -18.38 -12.10
N HIS A 301 -20.69 -18.63 -13.38
CA HIS A 301 -22.06 -18.61 -13.96
C HIS A 301 -22.74 -19.99 -13.91
N GLU A 302 -22.03 -21.07 -13.61
CA GLU A 302 -22.63 -22.39 -13.37
C GLU A 302 -23.45 -22.35 -12.06
N GLN A 303 -24.74 -22.77 -12.13
CA GLN A 303 -25.66 -22.83 -10.98
C GLN A 303 -25.56 -24.16 -10.25
#